data_2e7d5beafc571868ae8fe3993c8af2b9
#
_entry.id   2e7d5beafc571868ae8fe3993c8af2b9
#
_cell.length_a   1.000
_cell.length_b   1.000
_cell.length_c   1.000
_cell.angle_alpha   90.00
_cell.angle_beta   90.00
_cell.angle_gamma   90.00
#
_symmetry.space_group_name_H-M   'P 1'
#
loop_
_entity.id
_entity.type
_entity.pdbx_description
1 polymer ?
#
loop_
_entity_poly.entity_id
_entity_poly.type
_entity_poly.pdbx_seq_one_letter_code
_entity_poly.pdbx_strand_id
1 'polypeptide(L)'
;MKKKSLNAKKKIHKKLLNYLKNPLISKIFRDFENFLLNCNDAKSFAVAVSGGPDSLALTYLSKCFSILNDVNVKYYHVDHKLRNESTEEAKKIELLLKSFDINCKTIVWKGQKPKSNIQSVSRNKRYSLIIKQITKENISHILVAHQLDDLYENFLIRLFRGSGLKGLSSFSRSNSGSSKGVIILRPLIKYNKKDLLYITNKIFNYYINDPSNSNENFKRTRVRKLINNLKQEGLDENKLKLTISNLSDSNSAIEHFVRENINLNSSYSKSNLTYIIRANFFAQPHEVIFRSLSNILKKVGKKYYSSRGKSLNQMIKRIKSKKFNKATISGCIIEKISNSLIIYKENRKKC
;
A
#
# COMPACT_ATOMS: atom_id res chain seq x y z
N MET A 1 1.73 -5.02 43.95
CA MET A 1 1.37 -4.25 42.77
C MET A 1 1.23 -5.07 41.44
N LYS A 2 2.13 -6.01 41.10
CA LYS A 2 2.07 -6.79 39.83
C LYS A 2 0.78 -7.63 39.67
N LYS A 3 0.22 -8.28 40.71
CA LYS A 3 -1.03 -9.08 40.60
C LYS A 3 -2.29 -8.24 40.31
N LYS A 4 -2.43 -7.04 40.90
CA LYS A 4 -3.56 -6.11 40.60
C LYS A 4 -3.53 -5.62 39.16
N SER A 5 -2.35 -5.35 38.60
CA SER A 5 -2.16 -4.93 37.17
C SER A 5 -2.53 -6.05 36.17
N LEU A 6 -2.16 -7.32 36.47
CA LEU A 6 -2.49 -8.47 35.63
C LEU A 6 -3.99 -8.76 35.60
N ASN A 7 -4.69 -8.63 36.74
CA ASN A 7 -6.14 -8.81 36.80
C ASN A 7 -6.91 -7.71 35.99
N ALA A 8 -6.43 -6.46 36.08
CA ALA A 8 -6.99 -5.36 35.29
C ALA A 8 -6.85 -5.60 33.78
N LYS A 9 -5.67 -6.05 33.32
CA LYS A 9 -5.45 -6.40 31.90
C LYS A 9 -6.36 -7.53 31.44
N LYS A 10 -6.48 -8.62 32.19
CA LYS A 10 -7.38 -9.74 31.88
C LYS A 10 -8.84 -9.27 31.75
N LYS A 11 -9.30 -8.35 32.62
CA LYS A 11 -10.64 -7.78 32.56
C LYS A 11 -10.85 -6.96 31.28
N ILE A 12 -9.87 -6.13 30.86
CA ILE A 12 -9.90 -5.36 29.63
C ILE A 12 -9.94 -6.30 28.42
N HIS A 13 -9.06 -7.31 28.36
CA HIS A 13 -9.03 -8.28 27.25
C HIS A 13 -10.36 -9.02 27.12
N LYS A 14 -10.94 -9.50 28.25
CA LYS A 14 -12.25 -10.15 28.25
C LYS A 14 -13.35 -9.22 27.70
N LYS A 15 -13.32 -7.93 28.09
CA LYS A 15 -14.26 -6.93 27.57
C LYS A 15 -14.10 -6.73 26.05
N LEU A 16 -12.86 -6.61 25.56
CA LEU A 16 -12.59 -6.46 24.11
C LEU A 16 -13.08 -7.67 23.33
N LEU A 17 -12.79 -8.89 23.77
CA LEU A 17 -13.21 -10.11 23.12
C LEU A 17 -14.72 -10.31 23.17
N ASN A 18 -15.41 -9.80 24.19
CA ASN A 18 -16.87 -9.88 24.25
C ASN A 18 -17.59 -9.14 23.12
N TYR A 19 -16.99 -8.08 22.56
CA TYR A 19 -17.55 -7.40 21.38
C TYR A 19 -17.53 -8.29 20.12
N LEU A 20 -16.67 -9.30 20.05
CA LEU A 20 -16.66 -10.29 18.95
C LEU A 20 -17.92 -11.17 18.91
N LYS A 21 -18.76 -11.16 19.97
CA LYS A 21 -20.08 -11.83 19.94
C LYS A 21 -21.10 -11.14 19.02
N ASN A 22 -20.85 -9.87 18.66
CA ASN A 22 -21.69 -9.17 17.70
C ASN A 22 -21.50 -9.78 16.30
N PRO A 23 -22.57 -10.16 15.57
CA PRO A 23 -22.47 -10.89 14.29
C PRO A 23 -21.64 -10.14 13.22
N LEU A 24 -21.83 -8.82 13.09
CA LEU A 24 -21.09 -8.00 12.12
C LEU A 24 -19.59 -7.95 12.47
N ILE A 25 -19.28 -7.67 13.75
CA ILE A 25 -17.90 -7.59 14.22
C ILE A 25 -17.21 -8.94 14.09
N SER A 26 -17.90 -10.03 14.44
CA SER A 26 -17.40 -11.40 14.31
C SER A 26 -17.07 -11.77 12.87
N LYS A 27 -17.94 -11.42 11.91
CA LYS A 27 -17.71 -11.64 10.48
C LYS A 27 -16.46 -10.92 10.01
N ILE A 28 -16.34 -9.62 10.32
CA ILE A 28 -15.20 -8.78 9.91
C ILE A 28 -13.91 -9.30 10.57
N PHE A 29 -13.98 -9.70 11.84
CA PHE A 29 -12.83 -10.22 12.56
C PHE A 29 -12.35 -11.56 11.96
N ARG A 30 -13.22 -12.49 11.65
CA ARG A 30 -12.84 -13.78 11.03
C ARG A 30 -12.14 -13.58 9.70
N ASP A 31 -12.66 -12.71 8.84
CA ASP A 31 -12.00 -12.41 7.56
C ASP A 31 -10.64 -11.73 7.76
N PHE A 32 -10.55 -10.83 8.74
CA PHE A 32 -9.31 -10.15 9.14
C PHE A 32 -8.27 -11.15 9.68
N GLU A 33 -8.69 -12.04 10.57
CA GLU A 33 -7.84 -13.07 11.17
C GLU A 33 -7.31 -14.05 10.11
N ASN A 34 -8.20 -14.59 9.27
CA ASN A 34 -7.82 -15.46 8.15
C ASN A 34 -6.83 -14.76 7.20
N PHE A 35 -7.04 -13.47 6.93
CA PHE A 35 -6.13 -12.70 6.10
C PHE A 35 -4.73 -12.61 6.71
N LEU A 36 -4.61 -12.38 8.02
CA LEU A 36 -3.31 -12.28 8.70
C LEU A 36 -2.63 -13.64 8.86
N LEU A 37 -3.38 -14.69 9.16
CA LEU A 37 -2.85 -16.07 9.28
C LEU A 37 -2.26 -16.56 7.94
N ASN A 38 -2.80 -16.12 6.81
CA ASN A 38 -2.24 -16.42 5.49
C ASN A 38 -0.97 -15.60 5.15
N CYS A 39 -0.51 -14.71 6.04
CA CYS A 39 0.77 -14.02 5.90
C CYS A 39 1.89 -14.83 6.57
N ASN A 40 2.26 -15.99 5.99
CA ASN A 40 3.12 -17.02 6.59
C ASN A 40 4.48 -16.54 7.12
N ASP A 41 5.03 -15.43 6.59
CA ASP A 41 6.34 -14.89 6.99
C ASP A 41 6.26 -13.84 8.11
N ALA A 42 5.07 -13.53 8.62
CA ALA A 42 4.87 -12.43 9.55
C ALA A 42 4.91 -12.89 11.02
N LYS A 43 6.04 -12.69 11.68
CA LYS A 43 6.19 -12.93 13.15
C LYS A 43 5.60 -11.79 14.00
N SER A 44 5.41 -10.61 13.41
CA SER A 44 4.89 -9.42 14.09
C SER A 44 4.33 -8.42 13.09
N PHE A 45 3.38 -7.60 13.54
CA PHE A 45 2.74 -6.58 12.72
C PHE A 45 2.86 -5.19 13.34
N ALA A 46 2.94 -4.17 12.49
CA ALA A 46 2.76 -2.78 12.88
C ALA A 46 1.40 -2.27 12.39
N VAL A 47 0.72 -1.46 13.18
CA VAL A 47 -0.55 -0.80 12.84
C VAL A 47 -0.33 0.69 12.72
N ALA A 48 -0.70 1.27 11.57
CA ALA A 48 -0.70 2.71 11.38
C ALA A 48 -2.02 3.31 11.92
N VAL A 49 -1.95 4.00 13.04
CA VAL A 49 -3.09 4.63 13.71
C VAL A 49 -3.15 6.09 13.31
N SER A 50 -4.25 6.54 12.69
CA SER A 50 -4.47 7.97 12.35
C SER A 50 -5.41 8.68 13.33
N GLY A 51 -6.11 7.93 14.19
CA GLY A 51 -7.12 8.46 15.09
C GLY A 51 -8.52 8.55 14.47
N GLY A 52 -8.65 8.42 13.15
CA GLY A 52 -9.95 8.36 12.48
C GLY A 52 -10.63 6.99 12.64
N PRO A 53 -11.95 6.88 12.32
CA PRO A 53 -12.75 5.69 12.64
C PRO A 53 -12.19 4.41 12.03
N ASP A 54 -11.80 4.42 10.76
CA ASP A 54 -11.28 3.24 10.07
C ASP A 54 -10.00 2.71 10.75
N SER A 55 -9.12 3.63 11.19
CA SER A 55 -7.88 3.24 11.85
C SER A 55 -8.09 2.73 13.27
N LEU A 56 -9.09 3.22 13.99
CA LEU A 56 -9.46 2.72 15.31
C LEU A 56 -10.14 1.34 15.20
N ALA A 57 -11.01 1.12 14.21
CA ALA A 57 -11.55 -0.21 13.92
C ALA A 57 -10.43 -1.23 13.65
N LEU A 58 -9.44 -0.87 12.80
CA LEU A 58 -8.27 -1.70 12.55
C LEU A 58 -7.47 -1.97 13.84
N THR A 59 -7.30 -0.95 14.68
CA THR A 59 -6.59 -1.06 15.96
C THR A 59 -7.26 -2.05 16.90
N TYR A 60 -8.58 -2.01 17.00
CA TYR A 60 -9.36 -2.98 17.79
C TYR A 60 -9.22 -4.40 17.26
N LEU A 61 -9.44 -4.61 15.95
CA LEU A 61 -9.36 -5.94 15.34
C LEU A 61 -7.96 -6.55 15.50
N SER A 62 -6.92 -5.74 15.32
CA SER A 62 -5.54 -6.19 15.49
C SER A 62 -5.18 -6.46 16.95
N LYS A 63 -5.79 -5.76 17.93
CA LYS A 63 -5.63 -6.08 19.37
C LYS A 63 -6.31 -7.40 19.71
N CYS A 64 -7.52 -7.67 19.23
CA CYS A 64 -8.18 -8.96 19.40
C CYS A 64 -7.36 -10.09 18.79
N PHE A 65 -6.84 -9.91 17.58
CA PHE A 65 -5.94 -10.86 16.93
C PHE A 65 -4.69 -11.15 17.75
N SER A 66 -4.04 -10.12 18.28
CA SER A 66 -2.88 -10.25 19.17
C SER A 66 -3.18 -11.06 20.43
N ILE A 67 -4.37 -10.87 21.02
CA ILE A 67 -4.78 -11.58 22.23
C ILE A 67 -5.07 -13.06 21.95
N LEU A 68 -5.75 -13.36 20.82
CA LEU A 68 -6.20 -14.72 20.51
C LEU A 68 -5.09 -15.60 19.92
N ASN A 69 -4.16 -15.01 19.17
CA ASN A 69 -3.13 -15.75 18.45
C ASN A 69 -1.72 -15.58 19.03
N ASP A 70 -1.57 -14.89 20.17
CA ASP A 70 -0.28 -14.57 20.82
C ASP A 70 0.75 -13.94 19.86
N VAL A 71 0.27 -13.10 18.95
CA VAL A 71 1.10 -12.42 17.95
C VAL A 71 1.44 -11.01 18.41
N ASN A 72 2.70 -10.62 18.29
CA ASN A 72 3.15 -9.28 18.65
C ASN A 72 2.65 -8.24 17.64
N VAL A 73 1.83 -7.30 18.11
CA VAL A 73 1.32 -6.18 17.33
C VAL A 73 1.71 -4.86 17.99
N LYS A 74 2.37 -3.98 17.21
CA LYS A 74 2.79 -2.64 17.68
C LYS A 74 2.02 -1.55 16.96
N TYR A 75 1.68 -0.47 17.66
CA TYR A 75 0.83 0.60 17.19
C TYR A 75 1.61 1.90 17.09
N TYR A 76 1.45 2.61 15.95
CA TYR A 76 2.18 3.84 15.68
C TYR A 76 1.23 4.93 15.20
N HIS A 77 1.25 6.06 15.87
CA HIS A 77 0.62 7.31 15.45
C HIS A 77 1.68 8.27 14.93
N VAL A 78 1.35 9.09 13.93
CA VAL A 78 2.27 10.14 13.46
C VAL A 78 1.61 11.49 13.67
N ASP A 79 2.15 12.27 14.61
CA ASP A 79 1.82 13.67 14.76
C ASP A 79 2.53 14.50 13.68
N HIS A 80 1.75 14.97 12.71
CA HIS A 80 2.27 15.75 11.58
C HIS A 80 2.60 17.20 11.94
N LYS A 81 2.07 17.72 13.05
CA LYS A 81 2.16 19.15 13.44
C LYS A 81 1.77 20.11 12.33
N LEU A 82 0.71 19.78 11.58
CA LEU A 82 0.18 20.60 10.50
C LEU A 82 -0.93 21.54 10.97
N ARG A 83 -1.54 21.23 12.11
CA ARG A 83 -2.55 22.03 12.80
C ARG A 83 -2.14 22.21 14.26
N ASN A 84 -2.61 23.25 14.89
CA ASN A 84 -2.30 23.53 16.30
C ASN A 84 -2.79 22.39 17.22
N GLU A 85 -3.95 21.82 16.89
CA GLU A 85 -4.62 20.78 17.70
C GLU A 85 -4.00 19.38 17.53
N SER A 86 -3.13 19.18 16.51
CA SER A 86 -2.63 17.84 16.16
C SER A 86 -1.90 17.13 17.29
N THR A 87 -1.18 17.89 18.12
CA THR A 87 -0.44 17.34 19.27
C THR A 87 -1.38 16.94 20.41
N GLU A 88 -2.44 17.70 20.65
CA GLU A 88 -3.48 17.35 21.64
C GLU A 88 -4.31 16.15 21.18
N GLU A 89 -4.67 16.12 19.90
CA GLU A 89 -5.35 14.97 19.29
C GLU A 89 -4.51 13.70 19.45
N ALA A 90 -3.20 13.77 19.18
CA ALA A 90 -2.28 12.65 19.36
C ALA A 90 -2.24 12.15 20.82
N LYS A 91 -2.19 13.06 21.80
CA LYS A 91 -2.25 12.73 23.23
C LYS A 91 -3.60 12.08 23.60
N LYS A 92 -4.72 12.61 23.11
CA LYS A 92 -6.05 12.04 23.35
C LYS A 92 -6.14 10.60 22.84
N ILE A 93 -5.64 10.33 21.61
CA ILE A 93 -5.60 8.98 21.05
C ILE A 93 -4.71 8.05 21.85
N GLU A 94 -3.54 8.50 22.30
CA GLU A 94 -2.64 7.70 23.12
C GLU A 94 -3.30 7.32 24.45
N LEU A 95 -3.93 8.26 25.14
CA LEU A 95 -4.67 8.01 26.38
C LEU A 95 -5.86 7.08 26.18
N LEU A 96 -6.66 7.32 25.12
CA LEU A 96 -7.77 6.45 24.75
C LEU A 96 -7.29 5.00 24.56
N LEU A 97 -6.29 4.79 23.74
CA LEU A 97 -5.77 3.44 23.45
C LEU A 97 -5.14 2.76 24.67
N LYS A 98 -4.48 3.54 25.52
CA LYS A 98 -3.92 3.04 26.79
C LYS A 98 -5.00 2.48 27.73
N SER A 99 -6.22 3.08 27.74
CA SER A 99 -7.35 2.56 28.52
C SER A 99 -7.84 1.18 28.05
N PHE A 100 -7.51 0.79 26.80
CA PHE A 100 -7.79 -0.52 26.21
C PHE A 100 -6.58 -1.46 26.20
N ASP A 101 -5.55 -1.18 27.00
CA ASP A 101 -4.28 -1.92 27.03
C ASP A 101 -3.59 -1.97 25.65
N ILE A 102 -3.70 -0.89 24.88
CA ILE A 102 -3.04 -0.71 23.60
C ILE A 102 -1.97 0.38 23.74
N ASN A 103 -0.71 0.00 23.68
CA ASN A 103 0.41 0.94 23.77
C ASN A 103 0.71 1.48 22.37
N CYS A 104 0.29 2.72 22.09
CA CYS A 104 0.50 3.40 20.82
C CYS A 104 1.65 4.38 20.91
N LYS A 105 2.69 4.19 20.08
CA LYS A 105 3.87 5.07 20.05
C LYS A 105 3.62 6.23 19.09
N THR A 106 3.65 7.46 19.60
CA THR A 106 3.56 8.68 18.80
C THR A 106 4.92 9.06 18.22
N ILE A 107 4.98 9.22 16.90
CA ILE A 107 6.15 9.68 16.15
C ILE A 107 5.91 11.10 15.67
N VAL A 108 6.71 12.05 16.12
CA VAL A 108 6.55 13.46 15.74
C VAL A 108 7.30 13.75 14.44
N TRP A 109 6.61 14.36 13.47
CA TRP A 109 7.26 14.86 12.27
C TRP A 109 8.06 16.13 12.55
N LYS A 110 9.38 15.99 12.59
CA LYS A 110 10.34 17.10 12.65
C LYS A 110 10.72 17.56 11.23
N GLY A 111 10.92 18.88 11.03
CA GLY A 111 11.36 19.49 9.77
C GLY A 111 10.27 20.29 9.06
N GLN A 112 10.65 20.83 7.87
CA GLN A 112 9.79 21.73 7.10
C GLN A 112 8.48 21.09 6.67
N LYS A 113 7.41 21.88 6.71
CA LYS A 113 6.06 21.51 6.29
C LYS A 113 5.84 21.85 4.83
N PRO A 114 5.10 21.04 4.07
CA PRO A 114 4.84 21.32 2.65
C PRO A 114 3.89 22.51 2.50
N LYS A 115 4.22 23.41 1.56
CA LYS A 115 3.36 24.53 1.15
C LYS A 115 2.34 24.11 0.08
N SER A 116 2.60 23.03 -0.65
CA SER A 116 1.72 22.47 -1.71
C SER A 116 1.63 20.95 -1.61
N ASN A 117 0.62 20.36 -2.23
CA ASN A 117 0.37 18.92 -2.22
C ASN A 117 0.38 18.28 -0.81
N ILE A 118 -0.09 19.04 0.19
CA ILE A 118 -0.01 18.73 1.63
C ILE A 118 -0.45 17.29 1.93
N GLN A 119 -1.61 16.84 1.41
CA GLN A 119 -2.11 15.48 1.67
C GLN A 119 -1.16 14.39 1.15
N SER A 120 -0.64 14.55 -0.06
CA SER A 120 0.26 13.55 -0.66
C SER A 120 1.60 13.49 0.07
N VAL A 121 2.17 14.66 0.39
CA VAL A 121 3.45 14.77 1.11
C VAL A 121 3.31 14.22 2.53
N SER A 122 2.25 14.59 3.25
CA SER A 122 1.98 14.10 4.61
C SER A 122 1.76 12.60 4.65
N ARG A 123 1.02 12.05 3.67
CA ARG A 123 0.85 10.61 3.54
C ARG A 123 2.19 9.89 3.33
N ASN A 124 3.02 10.37 2.40
CA ASN A 124 4.32 9.78 2.14
C ASN A 124 5.25 9.87 3.35
N LYS A 125 5.20 10.99 4.05
CA LYS A 125 6.00 11.21 5.26
C LYS A 125 5.57 10.29 6.40
N ARG A 126 4.25 10.11 6.60
CA ARG A 126 3.70 9.15 7.57
C ARG A 126 4.28 7.77 7.34
N TYR A 127 4.16 7.24 6.13
CA TYR A 127 4.71 5.93 5.81
C TYR A 127 6.22 5.87 6.02
N SER A 128 6.97 6.87 5.56
CA SER A 128 8.43 6.87 5.70
C SER A 128 8.88 6.87 7.17
N LEU A 129 8.18 7.60 8.04
CA LEU A 129 8.48 7.66 9.48
C LEU A 129 8.15 6.32 10.18
N ILE A 130 6.98 5.76 9.91
CA ILE A 130 6.60 4.47 10.48
C ILE A 130 7.54 3.37 9.95
N ILE A 131 7.79 3.31 8.65
CA ILE A 131 8.69 2.32 8.04
C ILE A 131 10.09 2.41 8.65
N LYS A 132 10.64 3.62 8.83
CA LYS A 132 11.93 3.81 9.49
C LYS A 132 11.95 3.25 10.92
N GLN A 133 10.84 3.43 11.66
CA GLN A 133 10.72 2.94 13.04
C GLN A 133 10.61 1.41 13.09
N ILE A 134 9.71 0.82 12.29
CA ILE A 134 9.44 -0.62 12.31
C ILE A 134 10.61 -1.45 11.74
N THR A 135 11.38 -0.89 10.79
CA THR A 135 12.61 -1.52 10.29
C THR A 135 13.66 -1.66 11.41
N LYS A 136 13.78 -0.68 12.30
CA LYS A 136 14.66 -0.77 13.49
C LYS A 136 14.20 -1.83 14.50
N GLU A 137 12.91 -2.18 14.46
CA GLU A 137 12.29 -3.14 15.35
C GLU A 137 12.10 -4.52 14.68
N ASN A 138 12.71 -4.73 13.49
CA ASN A 138 12.64 -5.95 12.69
C ASN A 138 11.20 -6.37 12.34
N ILE A 139 10.28 -5.40 12.17
CA ILE A 139 8.91 -5.66 11.72
C ILE A 139 8.84 -5.44 10.21
N SER A 140 8.43 -6.48 9.48
CA SER A 140 8.34 -6.48 8.02
C SER A 140 6.95 -6.15 7.46
N HIS A 141 5.90 -6.14 8.30
CA HIS A 141 4.52 -5.96 7.87
C HIS A 141 3.84 -4.80 8.57
N ILE A 142 3.21 -3.91 7.78
CA ILE A 142 2.42 -2.79 8.31
C ILE A 142 0.96 -2.89 7.85
N LEU A 143 0.04 -2.84 8.80
CA LEU A 143 -1.40 -2.80 8.57
C LEU A 143 -1.88 -1.36 8.42
N VAL A 144 -2.69 -1.11 7.40
CA VAL A 144 -3.29 0.21 7.14
C VAL A 144 -4.80 0.07 6.90
N ALA A 145 -5.56 1.00 7.44
CA ALA A 145 -7.01 0.97 7.47
C ALA A 145 -7.67 1.53 6.20
N HIS A 146 -7.16 1.13 5.03
CA HIS A 146 -7.86 1.43 3.79
C HIS A 146 -9.08 0.54 3.66
N GLN A 147 -10.18 1.13 3.22
CA GLN A 147 -11.48 0.49 3.09
C GLN A 147 -12.04 0.65 1.65
N LEU A 148 -13.26 0.19 1.41
CA LEU A 148 -13.84 0.06 0.08
C LEU A 148 -13.98 1.41 -0.66
N ASP A 149 -14.37 2.50 0.02
CA ASP A 149 -14.47 3.82 -0.60
C ASP A 149 -13.09 4.33 -1.05
N ASP A 150 -12.01 4.02 -0.30
CA ASP A 150 -10.63 4.34 -0.73
C ASP A 150 -10.26 3.61 -2.01
N LEU A 151 -10.78 2.40 -2.23
CA LEU A 151 -10.58 1.64 -3.46
C LEU A 151 -11.23 2.35 -4.64
N TYR A 152 -12.50 2.77 -4.50
CA TYR A 152 -13.24 3.47 -5.55
C TYR A 152 -12.63 4.84 -5.86
N GLU A 153 -12.29 5.63 -4.83
CA GLU A 153 -11.60 6.90 -5.00
C GLU A 153 -10.29 6.73 -5.78
N ASN A 154 -9.49 5.75 -5.40
CA ASN A 154 -8.21 5.52 -6.04
C ASN A 154 -8.37 5.05 -7.50
N PHE A 155 -9.36 4.20 -7.77
CA PHE A 155 -9.69 3.74 -9.11
C PHE A 155 -10.05 4.93 -10.02
N LEU A 156 -10.99 5.79 -9.62
CA LEU A 156 -11.40 6.95 -10.41
C LEU A 156 -10.26 7.97 -10.59
N ILE A 157 -9.50 8.25 -9.53
CA ILE A 157 -8.34 9.15 -9.63
C ILE A 157 -7.33 8.65 -10.68
N ARG A 158 -7.14 7.34 -10.78
CA ARG A 158 -6.23 6.73 -11.76
C ARG A 158 -6.83 6.67 -13.15
N LEU A 159 -8.12 6.39 -13.26
CA LEU A 159 -8.86 6.44 -14.52
C LEU A 159 -8.74 7.83 -15.17
N PHE A 160 -8.98 8.89 -14.41
CA PHE A 160 -8.84 10.28 -14.88
C PHE A 160 -7.41 10.68 -15.26
N ARG A 161 -6.42 9.91 -14.85
CA ARG A 161 -5.01 10.10 -15.24
C ARG A 161 -4.61 9.27 -16.45
N GLY A 162 -5.52 8.53 -17.07
CA GLY A 162 -5.22 7.62 -18.17
C GLY A 162 -4.33 6.45 -17.74
N SER A 163 -4.48 5.97 -16.51
CA SER A 163 -3.68 4.83 -16.04
C SER A 163 -4.08 3.55 -16.77
N GLY A 164 -3.10 2.79 -17.24
CA GLY A 164 -3.33 1.44 -17.75
C GLY A 164 -3.70 0.43 -16.66
N LEU A 165 -3.94 -0.82 -17.05
CA LEU A 165 -4.44 -1.92 -16.22
C LEU A 165 -3.67 -2.07 -14.89
N LYS A 166 -2.34 -2.07 -14.94
CA LYS A 166 -1.48 -2.15 -13.73
C LYS A 166 -1.74 -1.00 -12.77
N GLY A 167 -2.01 0.19 -13.28
CA GLY A 167 -2.35 1.36 -12.49
C GLY A 167 -3.73 1.24 -11.86
N LEU A 168 -4.75 0.90 -12.64
CA LEU A 168 -6.13 0.78 -12.18
C LEU A 168 -6.30 -0.29 -11.11
N SER A 169 -5.68 -1.46 -11.27
CA SER A 169 -5.75 -2.58 -10.33
C SER A 169 -4.80 -2.46 -9.12
N SER A 170 -3.89 -1.48 -9.09
CA SER A 170 -2.81 -1.45 -8.08
C SER A 170 -3.25 -1.27 -6.64
N PHE A 171 -4.46 -0.75 -6.39
CA PHE A 171 -4.99 -0.53 -5.06
C PHE A 171 -5.91 -1.67 -4.59
N SER A 172 -6.42 -2.49 -5.50
CA SER A 172 -7.31 -3.62 -5.20
C SER A 172 -6.60 -4.77 -4.48
N ARG A 173 -5.29 -4.86 -4.61
CA ARG A 173 -4.51 -5.89 -3.91
C ARG A 173 -4.41 -5.53 -2.43
N SER A 174 -4.83 -6.45 -1.56
CA SER A 174 -4.67 -6.34 -0.11
C SER A 174 -3.20 -6.24 0.29
N ASN A 175 -2.30 -6.82 -0.51
CA ASN A 175 -0.85 -6.69 -0.37
C ASN A 175 -0.33 -5.71 -1.42
N SER A 176 0.19 -4.57 -1.04
CA SER A 176 0.87 -3.66 -1.96
C SER A 176 2.35 -3.64 -1.64
N GLY A 177 3.11 -3.84 -2.69
CA GLY A 177 4.56 -3.90 -2.82
C GLY A 177 5.44 -3.42 -1.67
N SER A 178 6.56 -4.08 -1.52
CA SER A 178 7.61 -3.76 -0.53
C SER A 178 8.16 -2.34 -0.74
N SER A 179 8.04 -1.51 0.29
CA SER A 179 8.80 -0.27 0.41
C SER A 179 9.95 -0.51 1.39
N LYS A 180 11.18 -0.56 0.90
CA LYS A 180 12.36 -0.84 1.73
C LYS A 180 12.27 -2.15 2.53
N GLY A 181 11.74 -3.23 1.94
CA GLY A 181 11.59 -4.52 2.61
C GLY A 181 10.34 -4.64 3.51
N VAL A 182 9.53 -3.59 3.62
CA VAL A 182 8.29 -3.61 4.42
C VAL A 182 7.08 -3.81 3.50
N ILE A 183 6.23 -4.76 3.83
CA ILE A 183 4.99 -5.09 3.11
C ILE A 183 3.83 -4.30 3.73
N ILE A 184 3.08 -3.58 2.88
CA ILE A 184 1.89 -2.84 3.31
C ILE A 184 0.66 -3.70 3.07
N LEU A 185 -0.08 -4.01 4.14
CA LEU A 185 -1.27 -4.84 4.14
C LEU A 185 -2.54 -3.98 4.33
N ARG A 186 -3.62 -4.33 3.61
CA ARG A 186 -4.92 -3.64 3.67
C ARG A 186 -6.04 -4.64 3.98
N PRO A 187 -6.10 -5.16 5.20
CA PRO A 187 -7.05 -6.23 5.53
C PRO A 187 -8.51 -5.81 5.45
N LEU A 188 -8.80 -4.50 5.53
CA LEU A 188 -10.16 -3.96 5.56
C LEU A 188 -10.67 -3.46 4.19
N ILE A 189 -9.92 -3.69 3.11
CA ILE A 189 -10.22 -3.14 1.77
C ILE A 189 -11.59 -3.62 1.19
N LYS A 190 -12.15 -4.67 1.72
CA LYS A 190 -13.44 -5.25 1.28
C LYS A 190 -14.66 -4.66 2.02
N TYR A 191 -14.44 -3.92 3.11
CA TYR A 191 -15.49 -3.40 3.98
C TYR A 191 -15.76 -1.93 3.71
N ASN A 192 -17.01 -1.52 3.92
CA ASN A 192 -17.41 -0.13 3.74
C ASN A 192 -17.14 0.70 5.01
N LYS A 193 -17.19 2.02 4.84
CA LYS A 193 -16.93 2.96 5.93
C LYS A 193 -17.97 2.85 7.07
N LYS A 194 -19.23 2.51 6.76
CA LYS A 194 -20.31 2.40 7.77
C LYS A 194 -20.02 1.25 8.74
N ASP A 195 -19.53 0.11 8.25
CA ASP A 195 -19.18 -1.04 9.07
C ASP A 195 -18.04 -0.70 10.05
N LEU A 196 -17.01 0.00 9.57
CA LEU A 196 -15.86 0.38 10.40
C LEU A 196 -16.21 1.46 11.42
N LEU A 197 -17.06 2.41 11.04
CA LEU A 197 -17.59 3.43 11.94
C LEU A 197 -18.43 2.79 13.05
N TYR A 198 -19.27 1.79 12.71
CA TYR A 198 -20.04 1.04 13.72
C TYR A 198 -19.12 0.37 14.76
N ILE A 199 -18.05 -0.31 14.30
CA ILE A 199 -17.06 -0.92 15.20
C ILE A 199 -16.47 0.15 16.12
N THR A 200 -16.01 1.27 15.57
CA THR A 200 -15.35 2.33 16.34
C THR A 200 -16.27 2.95 17.37
N ASN A 201 -17.51 3.27 17.00
CA ASN A 201 -18.49 3.83 17.94
C ASN A 201 -18.84 2.85 19.06
N LYS A 202 -19.02 1.55 18.72
CA LYS A 202 -19.39 0.53 19.70
C LYS A 202 -18.30 0.30 20.76
N ILE A 203 -17.02 0.46 20.39
CA ILE A 203 -15.88 0.08 21.24
C ILE A 203 -15.27 1.29 21.92
N PHE A 204 -14.99 2.35 21.15
CA PHE A 204 -14.26 3.52 21.64
C PHE A 204 -15.17 4.70 21.94
N ASN A 205 -16.32 4.79 21.26
CA ASN A 205 -17.24 5.93 21.30
C ASN A 205 -16.53 7.29 21.11
N TYR A 206 -15.42 7.29 20.40
CA TYR A 206 -14.58 8.44 20.12
C TYR A 206 -13.71 8.19 18.88
N TYR A 207 -13.52 9.22 18.08
CA TYR A 207 -12.53 9.29 17.00
C TYR A 207 -12.23 10.74 16.64
N ILE A 208 -11.09 10.99 16.00
CA ILE A 208 -10.74 12.31 15.47
C ILE A 208 -11.47 12.53 14.15
N ASN A 209 -12.22 13.61 14.07
CA ASN A 209 -12.82 14.08 12.83
C ASN A 209 -11.89 15.12 12.18
N ASP A 210 -11.15 14.73 11.15
CA ASP A 210 -10.23 15.63 10.44
C ASP A 210 -11.01 16.59 9.53
N PRO A 211 -10.99 17.92 9.77
CA PRO A 211 -11.70 18.90 8.94
C PRO A 211 -11.28 18.88 7.46
N SER A 212 -10.07 18.40 7.17
CA SER A 212 -9.60 18.28 5.78
C SER A 212 -10.41 17.27 4.95
N ASN A 213 -11.19 16.39 5.59
CA ASN A 213 -12.05 15.42 4.90
C ASN A 213 -13.24 16.05 4.17
N SER A 214 -13.68 17.24 4.58
CA SER A 214 -14.77 18.01 3.97
C SER A 214 -14.29 19.11 3.02
N ASN A 215 -13.00 19.40 2.96
CA ASN A 215 -12.45 20.48 2.15
C ASN A 215 -12.41 20.11 0.65
N GLU A 216 -13.23 20.76 -0.16
CA GLU A 216 -13.35 20.51 -1.61
C GLU A 216 -12.12 20.95 -2.44
N ASN A 217 -11.19 21.69 -1.87
CA ASN A 217 -9.90 21.97 -2.53
C ASN A 217 -9.09 20.69 -2.78
N PHE A 218 -9.38 19.63 -2.02
CA PHE A 218 -8.69 18.35 -2.20
C PHE A 218 -9.37 17.47 -3.25
N LYS A 219 -8.55 16.92 -4.17
CA LYS A 219 -9.02 16.05 -5.25
C LYS A 219 -9.85 14.87 -4.75
N ARG A 220 -9.50 14.28 -3.61
CA ARG A 220 -10.22 13.15 -3.03
C ARG A 220 -11.64 13.52 -2.60
N THR A 221 -11.80 14.68 -1.97
CA THR A 221 -13.13 15.17 -1.55
C THR A 221 -14.03 15.37 -2.76
N ARG A 222 -13.51 15.98 -3.85
CA ARG A 222 -14.26 16.12 -5.10
C ARG A 222 -14.63 14.77 -5.74
N VAL A 223 -13.72 13.78 -5.69
CA VAL A 223 -14.00 12.44 -6.21
C VAL A 223 -15.07 11.72 -5.39
N ARG A 224 -15.10 11.88 -4.05
CA ARG A 224 -16.20 11.36 -3.21
C ARG A 224 -17.54 11.93 -3.61
N LYS A 225 -17.60 13.25 -3.80
CA LYS A 225 -18.83 13.92 -4.27
C LYS A 225 -19.27 13.39 -5.63
N LEU A 226 -18.32 13.19 -6.57
CA LEU A 226 -18.61 12.60 -7.87
C LEU A 226 -19.11 11.15 -7.74
N ILE A 227 -18.53 10.32 -6.86
CA ILE A 227 -19.01 8.95 -6.63
C ILE A 227 -20.46 8.97 -6.15
N ASN A 228 -20.82 9.91 -5.26
CA ASN A 228 -22.20 10.03 -4.77
C ASN A 228 -23.17 10.44 -5.90
N ASN A 229 -22.76 11.37 -6.78
CA ASN A 229 -23.56 11.72 -7.95
C ASN A 229 -23.72 10.54 -8.92
N LEU A 230 -22.62 9.80 -9.18
CA LEU A 230 -22.69 8.61 -10.03
C LEU A 230 -23.61 7.51 -9.44
N LYS A 231 -23.70 7.40 -8.11
CA LYS A 231 -24.67 6.50 -7.47
C LYS A 231 -26.12 6.93 -7.73
N GLN A 232 -26.40 8.21 -7.73
CA GLN A 232 -27.73 8.74 -8.08
C GLN A 232 -28.07 8.45 -9.53
N GLU A 233 -27.08 8.44 -10.44
CA GLU A 233 -27.21 8.06 -11.84
C GLU A 233 -27.15 6.52 -12.08
N GLY A 234 -27.25 5.70 -11.02
CA GLY A 234 -27.34 4.24 -11.13
C GLY A 234 -26.02 3.49 -11.03
N LEU A 235 -24.92 4.12 -10.61
CA LEU A 235 -23.69 3.38 -10.31
C LEU A 235 -23.90 2.40 -9.16
N ASP A 236 -23.90 1.11 -9.47
CA ASP A 236 -23.90 0.04 -8.48
C ASP A 236 -22.49 -0.23 -7.95
N GLU A 237 -22.30 -0.07 -6.64
CA GLU A 237 -21.02 -0.29 -5.98
C GLU A 237 -20.54 -1.74 -6.10
N ASN A 238 -21.45 -2.74 -6.08
CA ASN A 238 -21.06 -4.12 -6.22
C ASN A 238 -20.56 -4.41 -7.63
N LYS A 239 -21.20 -3.84 -8.66
CA LYS A 239 -20.73 -3.91 -10.06
C LYS A 239 -19.38 -3.23 -10.24
N LEU A 240 -19.18 -2.05 -9.63
CA LEU A 240 -17.88 -1.38 -9.66
C LEU A 240 -16.78 -2.22 -8.97
N LYS A 241 -17.10 -2.80 -7.80
CA LYS A 241 -16.19 -3.70 -7.09
C LYS A 241 -15.84 -4.93 -7.93
N LEU A 242 -16.83 -5.54 -8.59
CA LEU A 242 -16.64 -6.68 -9.50
C LEU A 242 -15.72 -6.29 -10.67
N THR A 243 -15.97 -5.14 -11.31
CA THR A 243 -15.12 -4.63 -12.39
C THR A 243 -13.66 -4.47 -11.94
N ILE A 244 -13.44 -3.85 -10.78
CA ILE A 244 -12.09 -3.68 -10.23
C ILE A 244 -11.43 -5.04 -9.91
N SER A 245 -12.21 -6.03 -9.42
CA SER A 245 -11.73 -7.38 -9.19
C SER A 245 -11.30 -8.05 -10.49
N ASN A 246 -12.14 -8.04 -11.52
CA ASN A 246 -11.85 -8.62 -12.83
C ASN A 246 -10.58 -7.99 -13.46
N LEU A 247 -10.42 -6.67 -13.34
CA LEU A 247 -9.20 -5.99 -13.78
C LEU A 247 -7.97 -6.43 -12.98
N SER A 248 -8.13 -6.71 -11.67
CA SER A 248 -7.04 -7.21 -10.83
C SER A 248 -6.63 -8.62 -11.22
N ASP A 249 -7.59 -9.49 -11.52
CA ASP A 249 -7.34 -10.87 -11.94
C ASP A 249 -6.67 -10.92 -13.30
N SER A 250 -7.16 -10.11 -14.26
CA SER A 250 -6.51 -9.94 -15.57
C SER A 250 -5.07 -9.43 -15.42
N ASN A 251 -4.85 -8.47 -14.52
CA ASN A 251 -3.49 -7.98 -14.25
C ASN A 251 -2.60 -9.07 -13.63
N SER A 252 -3.16 -9.97 -12.82
CA SER A 252 -2.41 -11.08 -12.21
C SER A 252 -1.94 -12.09 -13.27
N ALA A 253 -2.79 -12.39 -14.26
CA ALA A 253 -2.44 -13.22 -15.41
C ALA A 253 -1.28 -12.59 -16.21
N ILE A 254 -1.36 -11.29 -16.53
CA ILE A 254 -0.27 -10.60 -17.23
C ILE A 254 1.03 -10.62 -16.41
N GLU A 255 0.97 -10.41 -15.10
CA GLU A 255 2.16 -10.46 -14.23
C GLU A 255 2.78 -11.88 -14.18
N HIS A 256 1.97 -12.92 -14.35
CA HIS A 256 2.49 -14.29 -14.51
C HIS A 256 3.33 -14.41 -15.79
N PHE A 257 2.78 -14.04 -16.94
CA PHE A 257 3.52 -14.06 -18.21
C PHE A 257 4.75 -13.14 -18.22
N VAL A 258 4.70 -12.01 -17.52
CA VAL A 258 5.86 -11.13 -17.34
C VAL A 258 6.98 -11.84 -16.58
N ARG A 259 6.65 -12.58 -15.51
CA ARG A 259 7.65 -13.38 -14.77
C ARG A 259 8.22 -14.49 -15.64
N GLU A 260 7.39 -15.22 -16.34
CA GLU A 260 7.82 -16.27 -17.26
C GLU A 260 8.74 -15.71 -18.34
N ASN A 261 8.37 -14.64 -19.01
CA ASN A 261 9.19 -14.01 -20.03
C ASN A 261 10.59 -13.61 -19.50
N ILE A 262 10.65 -13.04 -18.30
CA ILE A 262 11.94 -12.69 -17.67
C ILE A 262 12.74 -13.97 -17.35
N ASN A 263 12.12 -14.99 -16.79
CA ASN A 263 12.81 -16.21 -16.36
C ASN A 263 13.31 -17.04 -17.54
N LEU A 264 12.49 -17.21 -18.59
CA LEU A 264 12.83 -18.06 -19.73
C LEU A 264 13.72 -17.35 -20.76
N ASN A 265 13.50 -16.04 -20.97
CA ASN A 265 14.10 -15.30 -22.06
C ASN A 265 15.14 -14.28 -21.62
N SER A 266 15.53 -14.26 -20.33
CA SER A 266 16.64 -13.44 -19.87
C SER A 266 17.46 -14.13 -18.78
N SER A 267 18.74 -13.76 -18.67
CA SER A 267 19.64 -14.20 -17.62
C SER A 267 20.28 -13.00 -16.93
N TYR A 268 20.47 -13.09 -15.60
CA TYR A 268 21.06 -12.02 -14.80
C TYR A 268 22.41 -12.44 -14.24
N SER A 269 23.47 -11.74 -14.65
CA SER A 269 24.81 -11.88 -14.09
C SER A 269 24.94 -11.00 -12.83
N LYS A 270 25.13 -11.63 -11.67
CA LYS A 270 25.33 -10.93 -10.39
C LYS A 270 26.69 -10.23 -10.34
N SER A 271 27.73 -10.81 -10.92
CA SER A 271 29.10 -10.25 -10.97
C SER A 271 29.12 -8.91 -11.71
N ASN A 272 28.48 -8.85 -12.87
CA ASN A 272 28.52 -7.68 -13.75
C ASN A 272 27.28 -6.78 -13.61
N LEU A 273 26.30 -7.15 -12.76
CA LEU A 273 25.01 -6.45 -12.61
C LEU A 273 24.30 -6.26 -13.96
N THR A 274 24.37 -7.23 -14.85
CA THR A 274 23.97 -7.14 -16.26
C THR A 274 22.86 -8.15 -16.55
N TYR A 275 21.88 -7.77 -17.36
CA TYR A 275 20.91 -8.68 -17.96
C TYR A 275 21.31 -8.99 -19.41
N ILE A 276 21.24 -10.27 -19.77
CA ILE A 276 21.32 -10.74 -21.16
C ILE A 276 19.90 -11.16 -21.56
N ILE A 277 19.40 -10.63 -22.67
CA ILE A 277 18.05 -10.84 -23.17
C ILE A 277 18.13 -11.55 -24.52
N ARG A 278 17.42 -12.68 -24.64
CA ARG A 278 17.32 -13.48 -25.86
C ARG A 278 16.26 -12.92 -26.82
N ALA A 279 16.33 -13.27 -28.10
CA ALA A 279 15.39 -12.79 -29.14
C ALA A 279 13.90 -13.09 -28.80
N ASN A 280 13.61 -14.29 -28.26
CA ASN A 280 12.26 -14.71 -27.88
C ASN A 280 11.58 -13.83 -26.83
N PHE A 281 12.36 -13.03 -26.09
CA PHE A 281 11.81 -12.03 -25.17
C PHE A 281 10.90 -11.02 -25.87
N PHE A 282 11.21 -10.68 -27.12
CA PHE A 282 10.47 -9.72 -27.94
C PHE A 282 9.41 -10.37 -28.85
N ALA A 283 9.25 -11.69 -28.82
CA ALA A 283 8.20 -12.43 -29.49
C ALA A 283 6.89 -12.49 -28.68
N GLN A 284 6.87 -11.95 -27.47
CA GLN A 284 5.73 -11.93 -26.58
C GLN A 284 4.72 -10.79 -26.93
N PRO A 285 3.48 -10.84 -26.40
CA PRO A 285 2.54 -9.72 -26.50
C PRO A 285 3.16 -8.41 -25.99
N HIS A 286 2.78 -7.30 -26.60
CA HIS A 286 3.38 -5.98 -26.34
C HIS A 286 3.41 -5.61 -24.84
N GLU A 287 2.30 -5.82 -24.10
CA GLU A 287 2.22 -5.48 -22.67
C GLU A 287 3.16 -6.35 -21.83
N VAL A 288 3.38 -7.61 -22.20
CA VAL A 288 4.34 -8.50 -21.53
C VAL A 288 5.76 -7.99 -21.77
N ILE A 289 6.13 -7.67 -23.01
CA ILE A 289 7.45 -7.09 -23.34
C ILE A 289 7.66 -5.78 -22.58
N PHE A 290 6.67 -4.88 -22.61
CA PHE A 290 6.73 -3.58 -21.97
C PHE A 290 6.99 -3.69 -20.46
N ARG A 291 6.26 -4.55 -19.77
CA ARG A 291 6.42 -4.73 -18.33
C ARG A 291 7.71 -5.47 -17.97
N SER A 292 8.06 -6.49 -18.74
CA SER A 292 9.30 -7.26 -18.54
C SER A 292 10.52 -6.34 -18.66
N LEU A 293 10.59 -5.56 -19.75
CA LEU A 293 11.69 -4.61 -19.97
C LEU A 293 11.71 -3.51 -18.91
N SER A 294 10.55 -2.98 -18.53
CA SER A 294 10.41 -2.00 -17.45
C SER A 294 10.96 -2.51 -16.11
N ASN A 295 10.68 -3.78 -15.77
CA ASN A 295 11.15 -4.41 -14.54
C ASN A 295 12.67 -4.60 -14.56
N ILE A 296 13.24 -5.04 -15.68
CA ILE A 296 14.69 -5.19 -15.86
C ILE A 296 15.39 -3.83 -15.73
N LEU A 297 14.92 -2.80 -16.45
CA LEU A 297 15.50 -1.46 -16.39
C LEU A 297 15.46 -0.85 -15.00
N LYS A 298 14.35 -1.07 -14.28
CA LYS A 298 14.21 -0.63 -12.89
C LYS A 298 15.23 -1.29 -11.98
N LYS A 299 15.45 -2.60 -12.14
CA LYS A 299 16.40 -3.39 -11.33
C LYS A 299 17.84 -3.00 -11.61
N VAL A 300 18.25 -2.91 -12.89
CA VAL A 300 19.61 -2.54 -13.31
C VAL A 300 19.92 -1.08 -12.96
N GLY A 301 19.01 -0.16 -13.30
CA GLY A 301 19.17 1.28 -13.05
C GLY A 301 19.05 1.68 -11.58
N LYS A 302 18.68 0.74 -10.69
CA LYS A 302 18.42 0.99 -9.25
C LYS A 302 17.47 2.18 -9.03
N LYS A 303 16.50 2.39 -9.94
CA LYS A 303 15.55 3.51 -9.85
C LYS A 303 14.29 3.11 -9.10
N TYR A 304 13.77 4.03 -8.30
CA TYR A 304 12.51 3.83 -7.57
C TYR A 304 11.30 3.78 -8.52
N TYR A 305 11.29 4.66 -9.54
CA TYR A 305 10.21 4.73 -10.53
C TYR A 305 10.60 4.06 -11.84
N SER A 306 9.62 3.44 -12.48
CA SER A 306 9.74 2.92 -13.85
C SER A 306 9.94 4.04 -14.87
N SER A 307 10.49 3.70 -16.03
CA SER A 307 10.61 4.62 -17.18
C SER A 307 9.23 5.16 -17.59
N ARG A 308 9.20 6.36 -18.15
CA ARG A 308 7.96 6.93 -18.74
C ARG A 308 7.48 6.02 -19.87
N GLY A 309 6.17 5.72 -19.92
CA GLY A 309 5.59 4.78 -20.87
C GLY A 309 5.91 5.13 -22.32
N LYS A 310 5.80 6.42 -22.72
CA LYS A 310 6.14 6.89 -24.07
C LYS A 310 7.59 6.56 -24.45
N SER A 311 8.56 6.86 -23.56
CA SER A 311 9.99 6.59 -23.81
C SER A 311 10.29 5.10 -23.92
N LEU A 312 9.62 4.27 -23.11
CA LEU A 312 9.81 2.82 -23.14
C LEU A 312 9.22 2.22 -24.40
N ASN A 313 8.04 2.67 -24.86
CA ASN A 313 7.43 2.24 -26.11
C ASN A 313 8.29 2.59 -27.33
N GLN A 314 8.85 3.80 -27.34
CA GLN A 314 9.80 4.20 -28.39
C GLN A 314 11.04 3.32 -28.40
N MET A 315 11.56 2.98 -27.20
CA MET A 315 12.72 2.09 -27.06
C MET A 315 12.40 0.68 -27.60
N ILE A 316 11.26 0.10 -27.27
CA ILE A 316 10.83 -1.21 -27.76
C ILE A 316 10.74 -1.20 -29.31
N LYS A 317 10.15 -0.15 -29.90
CA LYS A 317 10.10 0.00 -31.37
C LYS A 317 11.50 0.07 -31.99
N ARG A 318 12.43 0.83 -31.38
CA ARG A 318 13.82 0.92 -31.84
C ARG A 318 14.54 -0.43 -31.77
N ILE A 319 14.39 -1.16 -30.66
CA ILE A 319 15.01 -2.48 -30.45
C ILE A 319 14.53 -3.47 -31.54
N LYS A 320 13.24 -3.43 -31.89
CA LYS A 320 12.68 -4.29 -32.94
C LYS A 320 13.12 -3.91 -34.35
N SER A 321 13.75 -2.76 -34.54
CA SER A 321 14.28 -2.37 -35.86
C SER A 321 15.59 -3.08 -36.18
N LYS A 322 15.80 -3.44 -37.44
CA LYS A 322 17.05 -4.12 -37.91
C LYS A 322 18.32 -3.27 -37.65
N LYS A 323 18.20 -1.94 -37.59
CA LYS A 323 19.31 -0.99 -37.42
C LYS A 323 19.64 -0.69 -35.95
N PHE A 324 19.02 -1.37 -34.97
CA PHE A 324 19.32 -1.12 -33.56
C PHE A 324 20.69 -1.65 -33.20
N ASN A 325 21.54 -0.80 -32.63
CA ASN A 325 22.85 -1.18 -32.08
C ASN A 325 22.92 -0.88 -30.58
N LYS A 326 22.79 0.41 -30.19
CA LYS A 326 22.95 0.86 -28.79
C LYS A 326 22.04 2.02 -28.47
N ALA A 327 21.54 2.10 -27.24
CA ALA A 327 20.77 3.23 -26.73
C ALA A 327 20.79 3.30 -25.21
N THR A 328 20.51 4.50 -24.67
CA THR A 328 20.39 4.73 -23.21
C THR A 328 18.95 5.02 -22.82
N ILE A 329 18.50 4.44 -21.72
CA ILE A 329 17.20 4.70 -21.12
C ILE A 329 17.26 4.47 -19.60
N SER A 330 16.70 5.38 -18.82
CA SER A 330 16.55 5.26 -17.37
C SER A 330 17.85 4.97 -16.59
N GLY A 331 19.00 5.45 -17.09
CA GLY A 331 20.30 5.19 -16.49
C GLY A 331 20.83 3.79 -16.74
N CYS A 332 20.31 3.15 -17.77
CA CYS A 332 20.80 1.89 -18.30
C CYS A 332 21.23 2.07 -19.75
N ILE A 333 22.21 1.29 -20.18
CA ILE A 333 22.60 1.11 -21.56
C ILE A 333 22.00 -0.21 -22.03
N ILE A 334 21.38 -0.18 -23.21
CA ILE A 334 20.92 -1.38 -23.95
C ILE A 334 21.77 -1.47 -25.19
N GLU A 335 22.41 -2.59 -25.38
CA GLU A 335 23.35 -2.83 -26.50
C GLU A 335 23.05 -4.18 -27.13
N LYS A 336 23.05 -4.23 -28.47
CA LYS A 336 22.84 -5.45 -29.24
C LYS A 336 24.18 -6.13 -29.46
N ILE A 337 24.28 -7.41 -29.12
CA ILE A 337 25.44 -8.25 -29.36
C ILE A 337 24.91 -9.52 -30.02
N SER A 338 25.25 -9.71 -31.29
CA SER A 338 24.74 -10.81 -32.10
C SER A 338 23.19 -10.88 -32.04
N ASN A 339 22.64 -12.01 -31.61
CA ASN A 339 21.18 -12.23 -31.48
C ASN A 339 20.62 -11.89 -30.10
N SER A 340 21.44 -11.29 -29.22
CA SER A 340 21.06 -10.97 -27.84
C SER A 340 21.14 -9.46 -27.57
N LEU A 341 20.45 -9.01 -26.52
CA LEU A 341 20.63 -7.66 -25.97
C LEU A 341 21.27 -7.76 -24.60
N ILE A 342 22.21 -6.87 -24.32
CA ILE A 342 22.77 -6.70 -23.00
C ILE A 342 22.25 -5.41 -22.38
N ILE A 343 21.82 -5.48 -21.13
CA ILE A 343 21.37 -4.31 -20.36
C ILE A 343 22.23 -4.18 -19.13
N TYR A 344 22.95 -3.07 -19.03
CA TYR A 344 23.81 -2.75 -17.90
C TYR A 344 23.64 -1.31 -17.45
N LYS A 345 24.15 -0.99 -16.26
CA LYS A 345 24.03 0.34 -15.68
C LYS A 345 24.95 1.32 -16.43
N GLU A 346 24.42 2.51 -16.74
CA GLU A 346 25.20 3.61 -17.28
C GLU A 346 26.15 4.17 -16.20
N ASN A 347 27.46 4.10 -16.45
CA ASN A 347 28.48 4.75 -15.62
C ASN A 347 28.60 6.22 -16.05
N ARG A 348 27.82 7.10 -15.42
CA ARG A 348 28.05 8.54 -15.56
C ARG A 348 29.23 8.90 -14.68
N LYS A 349 30.36 9.28 -15.30
CA LYS A 349 31.38 10.06 -14.56
C LYS A 349 30.66 11.31 -14.04
N LYS A 350 30.73 11.54 -12.73
CA LYS A 350 30.33 12.85 -12.18
C LYS A 350 31.35 13.83 -12.76
N CYS A 351 30.91 14.74 -13.66
CA CYS A 351 31.59 15.96 -13.89
C CYS A 351 31.44 16.85 -12.69
#